data_82a2db8a8580c1d40449a35b6c589ff0
#
_entry.id   82a2db8a8580c1d40449a35b6c589ff0
#
_cell.length_a   1.000
_cell.length_b   1.000
_cell.length_c   1.000
_cell.angle_alpha   90.00
_cell.angle_beta   90.00
_cell.angle_gamma   90.00
#
_symmetry.space_group_name_H-M   'P 1'
#
loop_
_entity.id
_entity.type
_entity.pdbx_description
1 polymer ?
#
loop_
_entity_poly.entity_id
_entity_poly.type
_entity_poly.pdbx_seq_one_letter_code
_entity_poly.pdbx_strand_id
1 'polypeptide(L)'
;SNIANRDRGLPRSILTTLLNDPDTGAPIAFLSANALSATRTGAIPAVGAKYLAKKEAKTVALIGAGVIGRACLNALLVVLKEAEQIKVYDLNQEAAQEYCRELTQEYGIPARAVGSVEEAVRDSDVINVATAGAVSPQIEDEWLKDGVLLTLPASAGLSENTMQTSTIVVDNWKMYEAYAQELRDMPGGFSANLSGICGYLMDLVYSGKLNQEDVINLGDVIAGNRPGRVSQSQRIIFIMDGMAVEDLAWGYTVYENACKMGIGTKLNLWERGK
;
A
#
# COMPACT_ATOMS: atom_id res chain seq x y z
N SER A 1 14.86 2.50 -7.62
CA SER A 1 15.16 1.06 -7.49
C SER A 1 15.83 0.53 -8.76
N ASN A 2 16.76 -0.41 -8.63
CA ASN A 2 17.49 -1.01 -9.74
C ASN A 2 17.50 -2.54 -9.60
N ILE A 3 16.89 -3.23 -10.55
CA ILE A 3 16.80 -4.71 -10.54
C ILE A 3 18.22 -5.34 -10.58
N ALA A 4 19.16 -4.77 -11.32
CA ALA A 4 20.54 -5.24 -11.43
C ALA A 4 21.34 -5.19 -10.10
N ASN A 5 20.82 -4.55 -9.06
CA ASN A 5 21.44 -4.60 -7.73
C ASN A 5 21.45 -6.01 -7.14
N ARG A 6 20.45 -6.85 -7.49
CA ARG A 6 20.38 -8.23 -7.01
C ARG A 6 21.59 -9.06 -7.46
N ASP A 7 22.04 -8.86 -8.70
CA ASP A 7 23.21 -9.54 -9.27
C ASP A 7 24.51 -9.15 -8.56
N ARG A 8 24.47 -8.03 -7.82
CA ARG A 8 25.58 -7.50 -7.02
C ARG A 8 25.46 -7.80 -5.53
N GLY A 9 24.49 -8.61 -5.12
CA GLY A 9 24.20 -8.90 -3.72
C GLY A 9 23.65 -7.70 -2.92
N LEU A 10 23.13 -6.68 -3.61
CA LEU A 10 22.56 -5.48 -3.01
C LEU A 10 21.01 -5.53 -3.03
N PRO A 11 20.34 -4.83 -2.11
CA PRO A 11 18.90 -4.66 -2.19
C PRO A 11 18.47 -4.01 -3.51
N ARG A 12 17.32 -4.43 -4.07
CA ARG A 12 16.75 -3.81 -5.27
C ARG A 12 16.60 -2.29 -5.13
N SER A 13 16.17 -1.85 -3.97
CA SER A 13 16.09 -0.42 -3.60
C SER A 13 17.03 -0.14 -2.45
N ILE A 14 17.78 0.93 -2.54
CA ILE A 14 18.62 1.44 -1.46
C ILE A 14 18.02 2.77 -1.08
N LEU A 15 17.39 2.81 0.09
CA LEU A 15 16.63 3.96 0.59
C LEU A 15 17.30 4.51 1.83
N THR A 16 17.29 5.84 1.92
CA THR A 16 17.78 6.58 3.07
C THR A 16 16.80 7.69 3.44
N THR A 17 16.68 7.99 4.72
CA THR A 17 15.90 9.11 5.23
C THR A 17 16.81 10.07 5.98
N LEU A 18 16.73 11.33 5.63
CA LEU A 18 17.36 12.44 6.37
C LEU A 18 16.26 13.16 7.14
N LEU A 19 16.38 13.22 8.45
CA LEU A 19 15.50 14.01 9.31
C LEU A 19 16.18 15.33 9.67
N ASN A 20 15.45 16.42 9.50
CA ASN A 20 15.89 17.75 9.88
C ASN A 20 15.01 18.29 11.01
N ASP A 21 15.60 19.07 11.86
CA ASP A 21 14.90 19.88 12.85
C ASP A 21 14.07 20.95 12.11
N PRO A 22 12.76 21.07 12.37
CA PRO A 22 11.88 21.96 11.60
C PRO A 22 12.16 23.46 11.86
N ASP A 23 12.70 23.80 13.03
CA ASP A 23 12.93 25.21 13.41
C ASP A 23 14.23 25.74 12.85
N THR A 24 15.26 24.90 12.79
CA THR A 24 16.61 25.30 12.41
C THR A 24 17.08 24.79 11.06
N GLY A 25 16.38 23.78 10.50
CA GLY A 25 16.80 23.06 9.29
C GLY A 25 18.00 22.13 9.52
N ALA A 26 18.54 22.04 10.75
CA ALA A 26 19.70 21.23 11.05
C ALA A 26 19.39 19.73 10.89
N PRO A 27 20.25 18.94 10.23
CA PRO A 27 20.08 17.50 10.17
C PRO A 27 20.26 16.89 11.56
N ILE A 28 19.27 16.10 11.99
CA ILE A 28 19.25 15.43 13.30
C ILE A 28 19.48 13.93 13.19
N ALA A 29 19.13 13.30 12.06
CA ALA A 29 19.37 11.89 11.85
C ALA A 29 19.49 11.53 10.37
N PHE A 30 20.35 10.57 10.07
CA PHE A 30 20.45 9.89 8.79
C PHE A 30 20.22 8.41 9.01
N LEU A 31 19.18 7.87 8.38
CA LEU A 31 18.67 6.51 8.61
C LEU A 31 18.74 5.65 7.35
N SER A 32 19.05 4.35 7.50
CA SER A 32 18.73 3.37 6.48
C SER A 32 17.21 3.19 6.44
N ALA A 33 16.60 3.36 5.27
CA ALA A 33 15.15 3.45 5.15
C ALA A 33 14.49 2.25 4.44
N ASN A 34 15.19 1.18 4.12
CA ASN A 34 14.59 0.03 3.44
C ASN A 34 13.49 -0.64 4.29
N ALA A 35 13.79 -0.96 5.55
CA ALA A 35 12.81 -1.52 6.46
C ALA A 35 11.72 -0.50 6.83
N LEU A 36 12.12 0.76 7.04
CA LEU A 36 11.22 1.87 7.32
C LEU A 36 10.17 2.03 6.21
N SER A 37 10.62 2.12 4.95
CA SER A 37 9.72 2.24 3.80
C SER A 37 8.80 1.02 3.65
N ALA A 38 9.30 -0.19 3.88
CA ALA A 38 8.46 -1.39 3.80
C ALA A 38 7.36 -1.38 4.88
N THR A 39 7.71 -1.06 6.12
CA THR A 39 6.74 -1.08 7.24
C THR A 39 5.71 0.03 7.14
N ARG A 40 6.11 1.28 6.76
CA ARG A 40 5.13 2.36 6.58
C ARG A 40 4.19 2.08 5.40
N THR A 41 4.71 1.54 4.29
CA THR A 41 3.88 1.15 3.14
C THR A 41 2.89 0.05 3.53
N GLY A 42 3.34 -0.93 4.33
CA GLY A 42 2.47 -1.99 4.85
C GLY A 42 1.39 -1.49 5.82
N ALA A 43 1.65 -0.42 6.57
CA ALA A 43 0.69 0.13 7.52
C ALA A 43 -0.52 0.79 6.85
N ILE A 44 -0.36 1.39 5.66
CA ILE A 44 -1.43 2.15 4.99
C ILE A 44 -2.65 1.28 4.66
N PRO A 45 -2.52 0.12 3.97
CA PRO A 45 -3.66 -0.76 3.72
C PRO A 45 -4.31 -1.27 5.01
N ALA A 46 -3.54 -1.45 6.09
CA ALA A 46 -4.08 -1.84 7.38
C ALA A 46 -4.90 -0.72 8.04
N VAL A 47 -4.42 0.52 7.99
CA VAL A 47 -5.21 1.69 8.42
C VAL A 47 -6.49 1.78 7.59
N GLY A 48 -6.41 1.65 6.27
CA GLY A 48 -7.58 1.59 5.40
C GLY A 48 -8.54 0.47 5.80
N ALA A 49 -8.05 -0.75 6.00
CA ALA A 49 -8.88 -1.90 6.36
C ALA A 49 -9.63 -1.71 7.70
N LYS A 50 -9.01 -1.04 8.67
CA LYS A 50 -9.64 -0.71 9.96
C LYS A 50 -10.97 0.04 9.81
N TYR A 51 -11.09 0.88 8.77
CA TYR A 51 -12.27 1.73 8.54
C TYR A 51 -13.14 1.25 7.36
N LEU A 52 -12.57 0.49 6.43
CA LEU A 52 -13.19 0.15 5.16
C LEU A 52 -13.55 -1.34 5.02
N ALA A 53 -12.88 -2.25 5.76
CA ALA A 53 -13.22 -3.66 5.72
C ALA A 53 -14.52 -3.96 6.45
N LYS A 54 -15.14 -5.10 6.12
CA LYS A 54 -16.19 -5.66 6.96
C LYS A 54 -15.59 -6.09 8.30
N LYS A 55 -16.30 -5.87 9.39
CA LYS A 55 -15.83 -6.28 10.73
C LYS A 55 -15.60 -7.79 10.84
N GLU A 56 -16.45 -8.54 10.17
CA GLU A 56 -16.43 -10.01 10.08
C GLU A 56 -15.63 -10.54 8.86
N ALA A 57 -14.66 -9.78 8.35
CA ALA A 57 -13.80 -10.23 7.26
C ALA A 57 -12.97 -11.44 7.68
N LYS A 58 -13.18 -12.59 7.01
CA LYS A 58 -12.59 -13.90 7.37
C LYS A 58 -11.48 -14.33 6.43
N THR A 59 -11.58 -14.00 5.15
CA THR A 59 -10.64 -14.44 4.13
C THR A 59 -9.82 -13.27 3.62
N VAL A 60 -8.50 -13.34 3.80
CA VAL A 60 -7.55 -12.32 3.34
C VAL A 60 -6.70 -12.90 2.22
N ALA A 61 -6.62 -12.18 1.10
CA ALA A 61 -5.76 -12.55 -0.02
C ALA A 61 -4.60 -11.57 -0.18
N LEU A 62 -3.42 -12.12 -0.45
CA LEU A 62 -2.24 -11.38 -0.86
C LEU A 62 -1.84 -11.79 -2.27
N ILE A 63 -1.67 -10.80 -3.14
CA ILE A 63 -1.12 -10.96 -4.48
C ILE A 63 0.23 -10.24 -4.53
N GLY A 64 1.32 -11.02 -4.56
CA GLY A 64 2.69 -10.54 -4.45
C GLY A 64 3.28 -10.70 -3.04
N ALA A 65 4.03 -11.77 -2.79
CA ALA A 65 4.63 -12.13 -1.50
C ALA A 65 6.05 -11.58 -1.30
N GLY A 66 6.38 -10.47 -1.98
CA GLY A 66 7.64 -9.74 -1.80
C GLY A 66 7.68 -8.97 -0.47
N VAL A 67 8.77 -8.20 -0.25
CA VAL A 67 8.99 -7.44 1.00
C VAL A 67 7.79 -6.55 1.36
N ILE A 68 7.25 -5.80 0.39
CA ILE A 68 6.09 -4.92 0.62
C ILE A 68 4.82 -5.73 0.89
N GLY A 69 4.56 -6.80 0.11
CA GLY A 69 3.38 -7.64 0.31
C GLY A 69 3.36 -8.30 1.68
N ARG A 70 4.49 -8.82 2.14
CA ARG A 70 4.64 -9.36 3.50
C ARG A 70 4.37 -8.30 4.56
N ALA A 71 4.92 -7.09 4.41
CA ALA A 71 4.66 -5.98 5.33
C ALA A 71 3.18 -5.57 5.35
N CYS A 72 2.52 -5.51 4.19
CA CYS A 72 1.08 -5.22 4.09
C CYS A 72 0.24 -6.29 4.81
N LEU A 73 0.49 -7.57 4.52
CA LEU A 73 -0.31 -8.65 5.09
C LEU A 73 -0.13 -8.73 6.61
N ASN A 74 1.11 -8.63 7.10
CA ASN A 74 1.38 -8.61 8.54
C ASN A 74 0.64 -7.46 9.24
N ALA A 75 0.64 -6.27 8.65
CA ALA A 75 -0.10 -5.14 9.20
C ALA A 75 -1.63 -5.32 9.11
N LEU A 76 -2.15 -5.88 8.01
CA LEU A 76 -3.57 -6.21 7.85
C LEU A 76 -4.04 -7.19 8.93
N LEU A 77 -3.26 -8.22 9.26
CA LEU A 77 -3.59 -9.19 10.31
C LEU A 77 -3.60 -8.58 11.71
N VAL A 78 -2.94 -7.43 11.92
CA VAL A 78 -3.06 -6.68 13.19
C VAL A 78 -4.47 -6.12 13.37
N VAL A 79 -5.16 -5.74 12.30
CA VAL A 79 -6.48 -5.10 12.36
C VAL A 79 -7.64 -6.03 12.02
N LEU A 80 -7.42 -7.05 11.19
CA LEU A 80 -8.42 -8.03 10.77
C LEU A 80 -8.47 -9.21 11.76
N LYS A 81 -9.06 -8.98 12.93
CA LYS A 81 -9.04 -9.94 14.04
C LYS A 81 -9.88 -11.20 13.82
N GLU A 82 -10.84 -11.13 12.89
CA GLU A 82 -11.72 -12.25 12.53
C GLU A 82 -11.18 -13.06 11.32
N ALA A 83 -9.94 -12.80 10.89
CA ALA A 83 -9.33 -13.54 9.79
C ALA A 83 -9.17 -15.04 10.15
N GLU A 84 -9.78 -15.90 9.35
CA GLU A 84 -9.77 -17.36 9.54
C GLU A 84 -8.96 -18.08 8.44
N GLN A 85 -8.72 -17.41 7.31
CA GLN A 85 -8.02 -17.99 6.17
C GLN A 85 -7.19 -16.95 5.42
N ILE A 86 -6.00 -17.35 5.00
CA ILE A 86 -5.11 -16.54 4.17
C ILE A 86 -4.84 -17.27 2.85
N LYS A 87 -4.94 -16.54 1.73
CA LYS A 87 -4.54 -16.98 0.40
C LYS A 87 -3.37 -16.14 -0.09
N VAL A 88 -2.32 -16.76 -0.57
CA VAL A 88 -1.15 -16.06 -1.09
C VAL A 88 -0.87 -16.50 -2.52
N TYR A 89 -0.83 -15.54 -3.43
CA TYR A 89 -0.38 -15.75 -4.80
C TYR A 89 0.91 -14.98 -5.05
N ASP A 90 1.88 -15.66 -5.62
CA ASP A 90 3.11 -15.07 -6.17
C ASP A 90 3.53 -15.85 -7.41
N LEU A 91 4.20 -15.19 -8.35
CA LEU A 91 4.80 -15.87 -9.51
C LEU A 91 5.85 -16.90 -9.07
N ASN A 92 6.55 -16.63 -7.96
CA ASN A 92 7.41 -17.60 -7.29
C ASN A 92 6.59 -18.42 -6.29
N GLN A 93 6.07 -19.54 -6.74
CA GLN A 93 5.22 -20.44 -5.95
C GLN A 93 5.93 -21.01 -4.72
N GLU A 94 7.25 -21.26 -4.78
CA GLU A 94 8.02 -21.74 -3.64
C GLU A 94 8.07 -20.69 -2.53
N ALA A 95 8.33 -19.43 -2.89
CA ALA A 95 8.33 -18.31 -1.94
C ALA A 95 6.94 -18.07 -1.33
N ALA A 96 5.87 -18.25 -2.10
CA ALA A 96 4.49 -18.17 -1.60
C ALA A 96 4.20 -19.29 -0.58
N GLN A 97 4.61 -20.53 -0.89
CA GLN A 97 4.44 -21.68 0.02
C GLN A 97 5.24 -21.53 1.32
N GLU A 98 6.48 -21.05 1.22
CA GLU A 98 7.31 -20.79 2.39
C GLU A 98 6.66 -19.74 3.29
N TYR A 99 6.23 -18.63 2.70
CA TYR A 99 5.54 -17.58 3.45
C TYR A 99 4.24 -18.05 4.09
N CYS A 100 3.47 -18.90 3.42
CA CYS A 100 2.27 -19.50 4.03
C CYS A 100 2.59 -20.34 5.27
N ARG A 101 3.71 -21.08 5.27
CA ARG A 101 4.17 -21.82 6.46
C ARG A 101 4.53 -20.88 7.61
N GLU A 102 5.26 -19.81 7.31
CA GLU A 102 5.62 -18.76 8.29
C GLU A 102 4.35 -18.15 8.90
N LEU A 103 3.39 -17.73 8.09
CA LEU A 103 2.11 -17.14 8.53
C LEU A 103 1.32 -18.07 9.43
N THR A 104 1.19 -19.36 9.03
CA THR A 104 0.45 -20.33 9.85
C THR A 104 1.12 -20.55 11.19
N GLN A 105 2.45 -20.58 11.23
CA GLN A 105 3.21 -20.74 12.47
C GLN A 105 3.12 -19.50 13.37
N GLU A 106 3.21 -18.30 12.80
CA GLU A 106 3.25 -17.03 13.54
C GLU A 106 1.86 -16.62 14.06
N TYR A 107 0.85 -16.72 13.20
CA TYR A 107 -0.51 -16.20 13.52
C TYR A 107 -1.50 -17.30 13.90
N GLY A 108 -1.18 -18.58 13.69
CA GLY A 108 -2.13 -19.67 13.90
C GLY A 108 -3.29 -19.71 12.89
N ILE A 109 -3.24 -18.89 11.84
CA ILE A 109 -4.27 -18.80 10.81
C ILE A 109 -3.85 -19.67 9.63
N PRO A 110 -4.72 -20.61 9.15
CA PRO A 110 -4.44 -21.41 7.97
C PRO A 110 -4.12 -20.53 6.76
N ALA A 111 -2.91 -20.66 6.23
CA ALA A 111 -2.46 -19.95 5.04
C ALA A 111 -2.13 -20.95 3.93
N ARG A 112 -2.57 -20.67 2.69
CA ARG A 112 -2.28 -21.52 1.53
C ARG A 112 -1.79 -20.70 0.34
N ALA A 113 -0.78 -21.21 -0.34
CA ALA A 113 -0.40 -20.72 -1.64
C ALA A 113 -1.44 -21.17 -2.68
N VAL A 114 -1.79 -20.26 -3.58
CA VAL A 114 -2.79 -20.50 -4.64
C VAL A 114 -2.15 -20.38 -6.02
N GLY A 115 -2.73 -21.06 -7.02
CA GLY A 115 -2.14 -21.20 -8.35
C GLY A 115 -2.39 -20.02 -9.29
N SER A 116 -3.35 -19.14 -8.98
CA SER A 116 -3.72 -18.02 -9.86
C SER A 116 -4.21 -16.79 -9.07
N VAL A 117 -4.23 -15.63 -9.75
CA VAL A 117 -4.86 -14.42 -9.26
C VAL A 117 -6.34 -14.64 -8.99
N GLU A 118 -7.04 -15.33 -9.90
CA GLU A 118 -8.47 -15.67 -9.74
C GLU A 118 -8.72 -16.46 -8.45
N GLU A 119 -7.93 -17.49 -8.18
CA GLU A 119 -8.08 -18.30 -6.96
C GLU A 119 -7.81 -17.49 -5.69
N ALA A 120 -6.88 -16.51 -5.75
CA ALA A 120 -6.64 -15.58 -4.65
C ALA A 120 -7.83 -14.65 -4.43
N VAL A 121 -8.42 -14.10 -5.50
CA VAL A 121 -9.48 -13.08 -5.45
C VAL A 121 -10.82 -13.66 -5.04
N ARG A 122 -11.25 -14.79 -5.67
CA ARG A 122 -12.58 -15.38 -5.43
C ARG A 122 -12.78 -15.65 -3.93
N ASP A 123 -13.97 -15.29 -3.43
CA ASP A 123 -14.42 -15.48 -2.04
C ASP A 123 -13.56 -14.77 -0.97
N SER A 124 -12.64 -13.89 -1.35
CA SER A 124 -11.83 -13.12 -0.40
C SER A 124 -12.55 -11.86 0.06
N ASP A 125 -12.50 -11.57 1.37
CA ASP A 125 -13.11 -10.37 1.97
C ASP A 125 -12.20 -9.16 1.84
N VAL A 126 -10.90 -9.36 1.98
CA VAL A 126 -9.87 -8.35 1.81
C VAL A 126 -8.80 -8.88 0.86
N ILE A 127 -8.49 -8.11 -0.16
CA ILE A 127 -7.49 -8.44 -1.16
C ILE A 127 -6.44 -7.33 -1.16
N ASN A 128 -5.16 -7.70 -1.00
CA ASN A 128 -4.05 -6.75 -1.10
C ASN A 128 -3.16 -7.11 -2.28
N VAL A 129 -2.93 -6.13 -3.18
CA VAL A 129 -2.05 -6.30 -4.34
C VAL A 129 -0.76 -5.53 -4.12
N ALA A 130 0.36 -6.25 -4.02
CA ALA A 130 1.68 -5.67 -3.76
C ALA A 130 2.77 -6.24 -4.70
N THR A 131 2.44 -6.35 -5.96
CA THR A 131 3.35 -6.87 -6.99
C THR A 131 4.36 -5.81 -7.43
N ALA A 132 5.53 -6.26 -7.85
CA ALA A 132 6.60 -5.41 -8.35
C ALA A 132 6.97 -5.72 -9.82
N GLY A 133 6.12 -6.45 -10.53
CA GLY A 133 6.32 -6.82 -11.93
C GLY A 133 6.03 -5.67 -12.90
N ALA A 134 6.53 -5.81 -14.14
CA ALA A 134 6.22 -4.87 -15.22
C ALA A 134 4.77 -4.98 -15.70
N VAL A 135 4.11 -6.11 -15.43
CA VAL A 135 2.72 -6.36 -15.80
C VAL A 135 1.89 -6.47 -14.52
N SER A 136 0.87 -5.66 -14.42
CA SER A 136 -0.09 -5.68 -13.31
C SER A 136 -0.99 -6.92 -13.41
N PRO A 137 -1.30 -7.58 -12.29
CA PRO A 137 -2.28 -8.67 -12.28
C PRO A 137 -3.64 -8.13 -12.73
N GLN A 138 -4.32 -8.87 -13.61
CA GLN A 138 -5.68 -8.57 -14.02
C GLN A 138 -6.65 -9.15 -12.99
N ILE A 139 -7.64 -8.37 -12.59
CA ILE A 139 -8.71 -8.78 -11.68
C ILE A 139 -10.04 -8.50 -12.37
N GLU A 140 -10.75 -9.57 -12.71
CA GLU A 140 -12.03 -9.48 -13.39
C GLU A 140 -13.15 -9.16 -12.40
N ASP A 141 -14.14 -8.38 -12.85
CA ASP A 141 -15.27 -7.94 -12.01
C ASP A 141 -16.04 -9.10 -11.39
N GLU A 142 -16.22 -10.17 -12.13
CA GLU A 142 -16.93 -11.39 -11.72
C GLU A 142 -16.21 -12.22 -10.64
N TRP A 143 -14.93 -11.95 -10.39
CA TRP A 143 -14.19 -12.61 -9.30
C TRP A 143 -14.38 -11.88 -7.97
N LEU A 144 -14.77 -10.60 -8.02
CA LEU A 144 -14.94 -9.76 -6.84
C LEU A 144 -16.31 -10.00 -6.22
N LYS A 145 -16.33 -10.52 -5.00
CA LYS A 145 -17.59 -10.69 -4.28
C LYS A 145 -18.14 -9.37 -3.73
N ASP A 146 -19.40 -9.35 -3.40
CA ASP A 146 -20.02 -8.26 -2.69
C ASP A 146 -19.36 -8.02 -1.33
N GLY A 147 -19.14 -6.76 -0.99
CA GLY A 147 -18.53 -6.35 0.26
C GLY A 147 -17.02 -6.49 0.34
N VAL A 148 -16.35 -6.83 -0.75
CA VAL A 148 -14.88 -6.91 -0.79
C VAL A 148 -14.24 -5.55 -0.52
N LEU A 149 -13.08 -5.58 0.14
CA LEU A 149 -12.11 -4.48 0.17
C LEU A 149 -10.89 -4.88 -0.65
N LEU A 150 -10.63 -4.15 -1.73
CA LEU A 150 -9.43 -4.28 -2.54
C LEU A 150 -8.47 -3.14 -2.19
N THR A 151 -7.28 -3.45 -1.67
CA THR A 151 -6.24 -2.48 -1.34
C THR A 151 -5.10 -2.56 -2.34
N LEU A 152 -4.70 -1.43 -2.89
CA LEU A 152 -3.78 -1.32 -4.01
C LEU A 152 -2.55 -0.46 -3.69
N PRO A 153 -1.61 -0.96 -2.84
CA PRO A 153 -0.28 -0.37 -2.75
C PRO A 153 0.59 -0.63 -3.99
N ALA A 154 0.10 -1.46 -4.89
CA ALA A 154 0.62 -1.65 -6.23
C ALA A 154 -0.55 -1.75 -7.22
N SER A 155 -0.24 -1.67 -8.51
CA SER A 155 -1.25 -1.65 -9.56
C SER A 155 -1.91 -3.01 -9.79
N ALA A 156 -3.20 -2.98 -10.10
CA ALA A 156 -3.95 -4.06 -10.70
C ALA A 156 -4.67 -3.56 -11.96
N GLY A 157 -4.85 -4.42 -12.94
CA GLY A 157 -5.74 -4.15 -14.07
C GLY A 157 -7.18 -4.38 -13.63
N LEU A 158 -8.00 -3.33 -13.71
CA LEU A 158 -9.42 -3.34 -13.37
C LEU A 158 -10.21 -2.81 -14.55
N SER A 159 -11.41 -3.34 -14.76
CA SER A 159 -12.31 -2.83 -15.80
C SER A 159 -12.88 -1.47 -15.41
N GLU A 160 -13.31 -0.68 -16.39
CA GLU A 160 -14.03 0.57 -16.17
C GLU A 160 -15.31 0.32 -15.35
N ASN A 161 -16.02 -0.77 -15.62
CA ASN A 161 -17.20 -1.18 -14.87
C ASN A 161 -16.90 -1.39 -13.39
N THR A 162 -15.80 -2.11 -13.09
CA THR A 162 -15.36 -2.34 -11.70
C THR A 162 -15.09 -1.01 -10.98
N MET A 163 -14.43 -0.07 -11.65
CA MET A 163 -14.13 1.25 -11.08
C MET A 163 -15.38 2.08 -10.85
N GLN A 164 -16.34 2.06 -11.78
CA GLN A 164 -17.59 2.85 -11.71
C GLN A 164 -18.60 2.27 -10.71
N THR A 165 -18.61 0.97 -10.49
CA THR A 165 -19.55 0.29 -9.58
C THR A 165 -19.02 0.11 -8.16
N SER A 166 -17.77 0.47 -7.91
CA SER A 166 -17.13 0.40 -6.60
C SER A 166 -16.99 1.79 -5.97
N THR A 167 -16.94 1.84 -4.66
CA THR A 167 -16.53 3.06 -3.95
C THR A 167 -15.00 3.20 -4.01
N ILE A 168 -14.53 4.30 -4.55
CA ILE A 168 -13.10 4.59 -4.67
C ILE A 168 -12.65 5.40 -3.47
N VAL A 169 -11.66 4.89 -2.76
CA VAL A 169 -10.98 5.59 -1.67
C VAL A 169 -9.52 5.79 -2.06
N VAL A 170 -8.95 6.94 -1.75
CA VAL A 170 -7.53 7.25 -1.97
C VAL A 170 -6.86 7.70 -0.67
N ASP A 171 -5.55 7.62 -0.62
CA ASP A 171 -4.77 8.17 0.48
C ASP A 171 -4.94 9.70 0.59
N ASN A 172 -4.73 10.46 -0.48
CA ASN A 172 -4.96 11.91 -0.50
C ASN A 172 -5.17 12.43 -1.93
N TRP A 173 -6.39 12.86 -2.27
CA TRP A 173 -6.70 13.38 -3.60
C TRP A 173 -5.88 14.59 -4.03
N LYS A 174 -5.46 15.44 -3.08
CA LYS A 174 -4.61 16.61 -3.40
C LYS A 174 -3.28 16.22 -4.06
N MET A 175 -2.77 15.04 -3.77
CA MET A 175 -1.57 14.53 -4.44
C MET A 175 -1.86 14.24 -5.93
N TYR A 176 -3.02 13.67 -6.24
CA TYR A 176 -3.45 13.43 -7.62
C TYR A 176 -3.73 14.74 -8.37
N GLU A 177 -4.25 15.75 -7.69
CA GLU A 177 -4.39 17.10 -8.28
C GLU A 177 -3.03 17.72 -8.62
N ALA A 178 -2.00 17.53 -7.79
CA ALA A 178 -0.63 17.96 -8.09
C ALA A 178 -0.08 17.23 -9.33
N TYR A 179 -0.27 15.92 -9.42
CA TYR A 179 0.08 15.17 -10.64
C TYR A 179 -0.66 15.67 -11.87
N ALA A 180 -1.95 16.02 -11.74
CA ALA A 180 -2.71 16.57 -12.84
C ALA A 180 -2.15 17.90 -13.35
N GLN A 181 -1.66 18.76 -12.45
CA GLN A 181 -1.04 20.03 -12.83
C GLN A 181 0.25 19.81 -13.63
N GLU A 182 1.04 18.81 -13.27
CA GLU A 182 2.32 18.50 -13.91
C GLU A 182 2.16 17.74 -15.23
N LEU A 183 1.18 16.83 -15.32
CA LEU A 183 1.08 15.86 -16.41
C LEU A 183 -0.02 16.17 -17.43
N ARG A 184 -0.90 17.16 -17.17
CA ARG A 184 -2.06 17.46 -18.02
C ARG A 184 -1.72 17.67 -19.51
N ASP A 185 -0.61 18.36 -19.76
CA ASP A 185 -0.20 18.73 -21.12
C ASP A 185 0.78 17.73 -21.75
N MET A 186 1.08 16.62 -21.04
CA MET A 186 1.96 15.59 -21.56
C MET A 186 1.24 14.65 -22.53
N PRO A 187 1.87 14.25 -23.64
CA PRO A 187 1.27 13.33 -24.60
C PRO A 187 0.88 11.98 -23.95
N GLY A 188 -0.29 11.44 -24.30
CA GLY A 188 -0.73 10.10 -23.89
C GLY A 188 -1.56 10.03 -22.61
N GLY A 189 -1.91 11.18 -22.02
CA GLY A 189 -2.74 11.24 -20.81
C GLY A 189 -2.02 10.78 -19.54
N PHE A 190 -2.79 10.60 -18.46
CA PHE A 190 -2.22 10.26 -17.15
C PHE A 190 -1.68 8.83 -17.10
N SER A 191 -2.37 7.86 -17.69
CA SER A 191 -1.92 6.45 -17.69
C SER A 191 -0.59 6.23 -18.41
N ALA A 192 -0.22 7.09 -19.36
CA ALA A 192 1.06 7.01 -20.04
C ALA A 192 2.22 7.62 -19.23
N ASN A 193 1.93 8.59 -18.35
CA ASN A 193 2.90 9.41 -17.65
C ASN A 193 2.95 9.13 -16.14
N LEU A 194 1.87 8.59 -15.59
CA LEU A 194 1.79 8.13 -14.20
C LEU A 194 1.50 6.63 -14.20
N SER A 195 2.37 5.85 -13.59
CA SER A 195 2.29 4.40 -13.64
C SER A 195 1.04 3.84 -12.94
N GLY A 196 0.48 2.82 -13.54
CA GLY A 196 -0.46 1.92 -12.92
C GLY A 196 -1.85 2.46 -12.67
N ILE A 197 -2.46 2.00 -11.58
CA ILE A 197 -3.87 2.27 -11.26
C ILE A 197 -4.13 3.76 -10.97
N CYS A 198 -3.14 4.49 -10.46
CA CYS A 198 -3.26 5.93 -10.19
C CYS A 198 -3.50 6.72 -11.47
N GLY A 199 -2.71 6.47 -12.52
CA GLY A 199 -2.91 7.09 -13.83
C GLY A 199 -4.27 6.74 -14.43
N TYR A 200 -4.68 5.46 -14.32
CA TYR A 200 -6.00 5.04 -14.81
C TYR A 200 -7.16 5.71 -14.07
N LEU A 201 -7.08 5.81 -12.73
CA LEU A 201 -8.06 6.56 -11.96
C LEU A 201 -8.17 8.01 -12.42
N MET A 202 -7.03 8.67 -12.64
CA MET A 202 -7.00 10.05 -13.12
C MET A 202 -7.61 10.18 -14.52
N ASP A 203 -7.30 9.27 -15.45
CA ASP A 203 -7.93 9.28 -16.78
C ASP A 203 -9.45 9.14 -16.69
N LEU A 204 -9.97 8.28 -15.81
CA LEU A 204 -11.42 8.15 -15.60
C LEU A 204 -12.05 9.43 -15.02
N VAL A 205 -11.41 10.06 -14.04
CA VAL A 205 -11.93 11.29 -13.43
C VAL A 205 -11.87 12.47 -14.42
N TYR A 206 -10.74 12.70 -15.05
CA TYR A 206 -10.56 13.84 -15.95
C TYR A 206 -11.26 13.67 -17.31
N SER A 207 -11.66 12.46 -17.68
CA SER A 207 -12.55 12.22 -18.83
C SER A 207 -14.05 12.30 -18.47
N GLY A 208 -14.39 12.52 -17.21
CA GLY A 208 -15.78 12.60 -16.72
C GLY A 208 -16.48 11.24 -16.57
N LYS A 209 -15.74 10.13 -16.62
CA LYS A 209 -16.27 8.77 -16.40
C LYS A 209 -16.46 8.42 -14.92
N LEU A 210 -15.74 9.11 -14.05
CA LEU A 210 -15.92 9.12 -12.60
C LEU A 210 -16.00 10.56 -12.12
N ASN A 211 -16.91 10.83 -11.16
CA ASN A 211 -16.95 12.15 -10.52
C ASN A 211 -15.85 12.26 -9.47
N GLN A 212 -15.07 13.31 -9.51
CA GLN A 212 -14.07 13.58 -8.48
C GLN A 212 -14.66 13.63 -7.06
N GLU A 213 -15.88 14.19 -6.94
CA GLU A 213 -16.56 14.32 -5.63
C GLU A 213 -16.94 12.97 -5.01
N ASP A 214 -17.03 11.90 -5.80
CA ASP A 214 -17.29 10.54 -5.34
C ASP A 214 -16.03 9.83 -4.87
N VAL A 215 -14.83 10.34 -5.21
CA VAL A 215 -13.56 9.83 -4.70
C VAL A 215 -13.36 10.29 -3.26
N ILE A 216 -13.17 9.35 -2.35
CA ILE A 216 -13.11 9.59 -0.91
C ILE A 216 -11.66 9.61 -0.45
N ASN A 217 -11.25 10.64 0.31
CA ASN A 217 -9.96 10.61 1.00
C ASN A 217 -10.07 9.74 2.26
N LEU A 218 -9.11 8.86 2.48
CA LEU A 218 -9.06 8.06 3.71
C LEU A 218 -9.01 8.94 4.96
N GLY A 219 -8.31 10.07 4.88
CA GLY A 219 -8.24 11.05 5.98
C GLY A 219 -9.61 11.58 6.41
N ASP A 220 -10.53 11.81 5.46
CA ASP A 220 -11.89 12.26 5.75
C ASP A 220 -12.72 11.17 6.45
N VAL A 221 -12.48 9.90 6.08
CA VAL A 221 -13.12 8.76 6.77
C VAL A 221 -12.62 8.65 8.21
N ILE A 222 -11.31 8.77 8.42
CA ILE A 222 -10.69 8.69 9.76
C ILE A 222 -11.17 9.84 10.64
N ALA A 223 -11.31 11.03 10.09
CA ALA A 223 -11.82 12.21 10.81
C ALA A 223 -13.35 12.21 11.06
N GLY A 224 -14.07 11.25 10.46
CA GLY A 224 -15.53 11.17 10.56
C GLY A 224 -16.29 12.16 9.66
N ASN A 225 -15.61 12.84 8.73
CA ASN A 225 -16.21 13.78 7.78
C ASN A 225 -16.94 13.07 6.63
N ARG A 226 -16.51 11.86 6.29
CA ARG A 226 -17.14 10.99 5.28
C ARG A 226 -17.34 9.60 5.86
N PRO A 227 -18.41 8.88 5.51
CA PRO A 227 -18.56 7.50 5.92
C PRO A 227 -17.52 6.62 5.24
N GLY A 228 -17.05 5.60 5.94
CA GLY A 228 -16.25 4.53 5.36
C GLY A 228 -17.16 3.51 4.63
N ARG A 229 -17.30 2.31 5.19
CA ARG A 229 -18.26 1.32 4.69
C ARG A 229 -19.68 1.65 5.14
N VAL A 230 -20.60 1.75 4.18
CA VAL A 230 -22.03 2.05 4.44
C VAL A 230 -22.95 0.84 4.29
N SER A 231 -22.51 -0.24 3.64
CA SER A 231 -23.28 -1.48 3.54
C SER A 231 -22.38 -2.72 3.45
N GLN A 232 -22.96 -3.88 3.76
CA GLN A 232 -22.26 -5.17 3.70
C GLN A 232 -21.93 -5.62 2.27
N SER A 233 -22.70 -5.16 1.29
CA SER A 233 -22.47 -5.46 -0.13
C SER A 233 -21.55 -4.46 -0.84
N GLN A 234 -21.23 -3.33 -0.21
CA GLN A 234 -20.42 -2.28 -0.83
C GLN A 234 -19.01 -2.79 -1.18
N ARG A 235 -18.66 -2.77 -2.46
CA ARG A 235 -17.30 -3.00 -2.94
C ARG A 235 -16.49 -1.73 -2.76
N ILE A 236 -15.31 -1.82 -2.17
CA ILE A 236 -14.43 -0.68 -1.94
C ILE A 236 -13.07 -0.97 -2.55
N ILE A 237 -12.56 -0.04 -3.34
CA ILE A 237 -11.21 -0.05 -3.89
C ILE A 237 -10.43 1.07 -3.22
N PHE A 238 -9.40 0.72 -2.48
CA PHE A 238 -8.51 1.67 -1.83
C PHE A 238 -7.18 1.73 -2.60
N ILE A 239 -6.99 2.84 -3.31
CA ILE A 239 -5.81 3.13 -4.12
C ILE A 239 -4.88 4.03 -3.31
N MET A 240 -3.60 3.69 -3.26
CA MET A 240 -2.61 4.45 -2.53
C MET A 240 -1.29 4.53 -3.29
N ASP A 241 -0.72 5.73 -3.35
CA ASP A 241 0.59 6.00 -3.95
C ASP A 241 1.66 6.26 -2.87
N GLY A 242 1.20 6.59 -1.65
CA GLY A 242 2.01 6.87 -0.48
C GLY A 242 2.45 8.34 -0.41
N MET A 243 2.68 8.81 0.80
CA MET A 243 3.04 10.19 1.07
C MET A 243 4.33 10.28 1.88
N ALA A 244 5.19 11.24 1.57
CA ALA A 244 6.44 11.47 2.29
C ALA A 244 6.25 11.72 3.80
N VAL A 245 5.09 12.25 4.21
CA VAL A 245 4.76 12.46 5.63
C VAL A 245 4.72 11.14 6.41
N GLU A 246 4.41 10.03 5.77
CA GLU A 246 4.39 8.70 6.39
C GLU A 246 5.82 8.22 6.70
N ASP A 247 6.75 8.44 5.77
CA ASP A 247 8.18 8.15 5.99
C ASP A 247 8.76 9.03 7.09
N LEU A 248 8.37 10.30 7.16
CA LEU A 248 8.80 11.23 8.20
C LEU A 248 8.27 10.83 9.58
N ALA A 249 6.97 10.55 9.69
CA ALA A 249 6.34 10.19 10.97
C ALA A 249 6.94 8.89 11.54
N TRP A 250 7.08 7.87 10.69
CA TRP A 250 7.67 6.60 11.11
C TRP A 250 9.17 6.73 11.36
N GLY A 251 9.90 7.46 10.48
CA GLY A 251 11.33 7.72 10.63
C GLY A 251 11.66 8.46 11.92
N TYR A 252 10.84 9.45 12.30
CA TYR A 252 11.00 10.17 13.55
C TYR A 252 10.78 9.26 14.77
N THR A 253 9.75 8.41 14.72
CA THR A 253 9.51 7.40 15.78
C THR A 253 10.68 6.42 15.92
N VAL A 254 11.24 5.95 14.81
CA VAL A 254 12.43 5.09 14.80
C VAL A 254 13.63 5.80 15.40
N TYR A 255 13.86 7.06 15.02
CA TYR A 255 14.93 7.90 15.57
C TYR A 255 14.81 8.09 17.09
N GLU A 256 13.62 8.45 17.60
CA GLU A 256 13.41 8.61 19.05
C GLU A 256 13.68 7.30 19.81
N ASN A 257 13.21 6.19 19.29
CA ASN A 257 13.43 4.88 19.90
C ASN A 257 14.91 4.50 19.87
N ALA A 258 15.61 4.74 18.78
CA ALA A 258 17.05 4.51 18.67
C ALA A 258 17.83 5.33 19.71
N CYS A 259 17.48 6.62 19.88
CA CYS A 259 18.06 7.47 20.91
C CYS A 259 17.84 6.93 22.33
N LYS A 260 16.62 6.49 22.66
CA LYS A 260 16.27 5.89 23.96
C LYS A 260 17.05 4.61 24.23
N MET A 261 17.31 3.82 23.19
CA MET A 261 18.04 2.55 23.27
C MET A 261 19.56 2.70 23.15
N GLY A 262 20.07 3.90 22.91
CA GLY A 262 21.50 4.16 22.68
C GLY A 262 22.04 3.54 21.39
N ILE A 263 21.17 3.35 20.37
CA ILE A 263 21.52 2.76 19.07
C ILE A 263 21.94 3.88 18.11
N GLY A 264 22.97 3.62 17.32
CA GLY A 264 23.49 4.53 16.31
C GLY A 264 24.82 5.18 16.69
N THR A 265 25.35 6.02 15.79
CA THR A 265 26.59 6.75 15.98
C THR A 265 26.32 8.24 15.99
N LYS A 266 26.74 8.93 17.04
CA LYS A 266 26.63 10.39 17.13
C LYS A 266 27.80 11.03 16.40
N LEU A 267 27.49 11.86 15.40
CA LEU A 267 28.46 12.62 14.62
C LEU A 267 28.35 14.12 14.93
N ASN A 268 29.48 14.80 15.06
CA ASN A 268 29.51 16.25 15.10
C ASN A 268 29.73 16.77 13.67
N LEU A 269 28.73 17.49 13.12
CA LEU A 269 28.81 18.03 11.76
C LEU A 269 29.46 19.43 11.71
N TRP A 270 29.41 20.16 12.82
CA TRP A 270 30.03 21.49 12.96
C TRP A 270 30.37 21.76 14.43
N GLU A 271 31.33 22.64 14.64
CA GLU A 271 31.56 23.17 15.97
C GLU A 271 30.46 24.20 16.32
N ARG A 272 29.98 24.17 17.56
CA ARG A 272 29.07 25.22 18.02
C ARG A 272 29.80 26.56 17.89
N GLY A 273 29.23 27.51 17.13
CA GLY A 273 29.72 28.87 17.07
C GLY A 273 29.87 29.45 18.49
N LYS A 274 30.96 30.15 18.69
CA LYS A 274 31.20 30.89 19.93
C LYS A 274 30.22 32.03 20.04
#